data_06024ba134ce66ff4b2f52afff9298e0
#
_entry.id   06024ba134ce66ff4b2f52afff9298e0
#
_cell.length_a   1.000
_cell.length_b   1.000
_cell.length_c   1.000
_cell.angle_alpha   90.00
_cell.angle_beta   90.00
_cell.angle_gamma   90.00
#
_symmetry.space_group_name_H-M   'P 1'
#
loop_
_entity.id
_entity.type
_entity.pdbx_description
1 polymer ?
#
loop_
_entity_poly.entity_id
_entity_poly.type
_entity_poly.pdbx_seq_one_letter_code
_entity_poly.pdbx_strand_id
1 'polypeptide(L)'
;MKRVTLLLSLLILSSLVLSACGAGASASVIKVGVVAELTGDIPAVGASCKNAAEMAVKEVNDAGGIEVGGKKYTIQLFIEDNAGKADQSASAAQKLITQENVVAIIGPNASRYAIPAAEIAESSKIPLITPWSTNPKTTLDTKTGLSKKYVFRACFIDPFQGRVVAKFALD
;
A
#
# COMPACT_ATOMS: atom_id res chain seq x y z
N MET A 1 1.64 -57.23 32.05
CA MET A 1 2.64 -56.21 31.62
C MET A 1 2.51 -55.87 30.13
N LYS A 2 2.54 -56.81 29.18
CA LYS A 2 2.49 -56.52 27.73
C LYS A 2 1.25 -55.72 27.25
N ARG A 3 0.06 -55.94 27.86
CA ARG A 3 -1.19 -55.22 27.49
C ARG A 3 -1.20 -53.75 27.97
N VAL A 4 -0.56 -53.43 29.09
CA VAL A 4 -0.48 -52.08 29.62
C VAL A 4 0.50 -51.23 28.82
N THR A 5 1.64 -51.84 28.40
CA THR A 5 2.59 -51.16 27.51
C THR A 5 1.99 -50.87 26.13
N LEU A 6 1.14 -51.73 25.60
CA LEU A 6 0.47 -51.54 24.31
C LEU A 6 -0.56 -50.40 24.38
N LEU A 7 -1.30 -50.27 25.47
CA LEU A 7 -2.26 -49.18 25.71
C LEU A 7 -1.56 -47.85 25.92
N LEU A 8 -0.43 -47.85 26.63
CA LEU A 8 0.37 -46.62 26.85
C LEU A 8 1.00 -46.12 25.54
N SER A 9 1.51 -47.01 24.69
CA SER A 9 2.06 -46.63 23.37
C SER A 9 0.99 -46.13 22.43
N LEU A 10 -0.25 -46.63 22.46
CA LEU A 10 -1.35 -46.14 21.64
C LEU A 10 -1.80 -44.74 22.10
N LEU A 11 -1.77 -44.46 23.41
CA LEU A 11 -2.12 -43.16 23.98
C LEU A 11 -1.10 -42.05 23.60
N ILE A 12 0.20 -42.43 23.59
CA ILE A 12 1.28 -41.50 23.19
C ILE A 12 1.23 -41.23 21.69
N LEU A 13 0.92 -42.24 20.87
CA LEU A 13 0.78 -42.08 19.44
C LEU A 13 -0.42 -41.17 19.07
N SER A 14 -1.54 -41.30 19.79
CA SER A 14 -2.72 -40.44 19.56
C SER A 14 -2.50 -39.01 19.97
N SER A 15 -1.69 -38.74 21.00
CA SER A 15 -1.35 -37.34 21.40
C SER A 15 -0.44 -36.59 20.40
N LEU A 16 0.43 -37.33 19.70
CA LEU A 16 1.31 -36.79 18.66
C LEU A 16 0.53 -36.39 17.39
N VAL A 17 -0.53 -37.13 17.05
CA VAL A 17 -1.36 -36.83 15.87
C VAL A 17 -2.24 -35.59 16.09
N LEU A 18 -2.71 -35.34 17.32
CA LEU A 18 -3.50 -34.11 17.62
C LEU A 18 -2.67 -32.83 17.62
N SER A 19 -1.35 -32.91 17.84
CA SER A 19 -0.48 -31.71 17.80
C SER A 19 -0.15 -31.24 16.39
N ALA A 20 -0.37 -32.03 15.35
CA ALA A 20 -0.07 -31.69 13.96
C ALA A 20 -1.15 -30.80 13.28
N CYS A 21 -2.35 -30.70 13.86
CA CYS A 21 -3.44 -29.86 13.29
C CYS A 21 -3.47 -28.43 13.81
N GLY A 22 -2.50 -27.98 14.63
CA GLY A 22 -2.45 -26.66 15.25
C GLY A 22 -1.43 -25.71 14.64
N ALA A 23 -0.78 -26.06 13.52
CA ALA A 23 -0.01 -25.08 12.75
C ALA A 23 -1.02 -24.14 12.08
N GLY A 24 -1.44 -23.10 12.78
CA GLY A 24 -2.20 -21.99 12.20
C GLY A 24 -1.51 -21.57 10.92
N ALA A 25 -2.20 -21.68 9.79
CA ALA A 25 -1.69 -21.23 8.51
C ALA A 25 -1.25 -19.77 8.72
N SER A 26 0.06 -19.52 8.70
CA SER A 26 0.59 -18.18 8.76
C SER A 26 -0.14 -17.38 7.69
N ALA A 27 -0.98 -16.42 8.09
CA ALA A 27 -1.74 -15.63 7.15
C ALA A 27 -0.73 -14.99 6.21
N SER A 28 -0.85 -15.29 4.93
CA SER A 28 0.01 -14.67 3.94
C SER A 28 -0.29 -13.16 3.90
N VAL A 29 0.73 -12.33 3.87
CA VAL A 29 0.62 -10.89 4.01
C VAL A 29 0.93 -10.22 2.68
N ILE A 30 0.07 -9.29 2.27
CA ILE A 30 0.33 -8.32 1.20
C ILE A 30 0.78 -7.03 1.87
N LYS A 31 2.00 -6.59 1.57
CA LYS A 31 2.59 -5.38 2.13
C LYS A 31 2.29 -4.18 1.22
N VAL A 32 1.68 -3.14 1.77
CA VAL A 32 1.36 -1.90 1.05
C VAL A 32 2.01 -0.73 1.75
N GLY A 33 2.71 0.11 1.01
CA GLY A 33 3.33 1.33 1.50
C GLY A 33 2.37 2.51 1.50
N VAL A 34 2.54 3.42 2.44
CA VAL A 34 1.89 4.73 2.44
C VAL A 34 2.98 5.78 2.60
N VAL A 35 3.08 6.70 1.66
CA VAL A 35 3.91 7.91 1.82
C VAL A 35 2.96 9.07 2.05
N ALA A 36 3.07 9.75 3.19
CA ALA A 36 2.18 10.83 3.57
C ALA A 36 2.93 12.01 4.19
N GLU A 37 2.34 13.19 4.10
CA GLU A 37 2.83 14.43 4.69
C GLU A 37 2.36 14.50 6.16
N LEU A 38 2.91 13.64 7.04
CA LEU A 38 2.46 13.57 8.44
C LEU A 38 3.00 14.73 9.29
N THR A 39 4.14 15.28 8.87
CA THR A 39 4.71 16.52 9.39
C THR A 39 4.99 17.51 8.25
N GLY A 40 5.42 18.73 8.56
CA GLY A 40 5.70 19.77 7.57
C GLY A 40 4.51 20.70 7.33
N ASP A 41 4.22 21.04 6.08
CA ASP A 41 3.31 22.14 5.71
C ASP A 41 1.82 21.75 5.55
N ILE A 42 1.52 20.46 5.31
CA ILE A 42 0.14 19.98 5.12
C ILE A 42 -0.17 18.71 5.92
N PRO A 43 0.12 18.68 7.25
CA PRO A 43 0.00 17.45 8.04
C PRO A 43 -1.44 16.94 8.15
N ALA A 44 -2.44 17.81 8.10
CA ALA A 44 -3.83 17.40 8.12
C ALA A 44 -4.23 16.57 6.89
N VAL A 45 -3.68 16.91 5.70
CA VAL A 45 -3.92 16.16 4.46
C VAL A 45 -3.24 14.79 4.54
N GLY A 46 -1.98 14.75 5.00
CA GLY A 46 -1.25 13.50 5.20
C GLY A 46 -1.94 12.57 6.21
N ALA A 47 -2.38 13.12 7.34
CA ALA A 47 -3.14 12.36 8.34
C ALA A 47 -4.46 11.80 7.77
N SER A 48 -5.17 12.57 6.95
CA SER A 48 -6.40 12.11 6.30
C SER A 48 -6.13 10.92 5.36
N CYS A 49 -5.07 10.99 4.55
CA CYS A 49 -4.66 9.90 3.67
C CYS A 49 -4.30 8.63 4.46
N LYS A 50 -3.48 8.78 5.51
CA LYS A 50 -3.10 7.68 6.41
C LYS A 50 -4.34 7.02 7.03
N ASN A 51 -5.22 7.81 7.64
CA ASN A 51 -6.41 7.29 8.30
C ASN A 51 -7.36 6.57 7.32
N ALA A 52 -7.51 7.10 6.10
CA ALA A 52 -8.31 6.45 5.05
C ALA A 52 -7.70 5.10 4.63
N ALA A 53 -6.38 5.02 4.48
CA ALA A 53 -5.70 3.77 4.16
C ALA A 53 -5.84 2.74 5.31
N GLU A 54 -5.67 3.17 6.56
CA GLU A 54 -5.85 2.31 7.74
C GLU A 54 -7.29 1.79 7.85
N MET A 55 -8.28 2.65 7.60
CA MET A 55 -9.70 2.28 7.62
C MET A 55 -10.00 1.23 6.53
N ALA A 56 -9.58 1.48 5.29
CA ALA A 56 -9.80 0.55 4.18
C ALA A 56 -9.13 -0.82 4.44
N VAL A 57 -7.91 -0.82 4.94
CA VAL A 57 -7.20 -2.06 5.29
C VAL A 57 -7.87 -2.80 6.43
N LYS A 58 -8.36 -2.08 7.43
CA LYS A 58 -9.13 -2.68 8.52
C LYS A 58 -10.39 -3.37 8.01
N GLU A 59 -11.18 -2.71 7.17
CA GLU A 59 -12.38 -3.29 6.57
C GLU A 59 -12.08 -4.58 5.78
N VAL A 60 -11.05 -4.56 4.96
CA VAL A 60 -10.63 -5.74 4.18
C VAL A 60 -10.17 -6.88 5.09
N ASN A 61 -9.36 -6.58 6.09
CA ASN A 61 -8.83 -7.60 6.99
C ASN A 61 -9.91 -8.19 7.90
N ASP A 62 -10.84 -7.37 8.40
CA ASP A 62 -11.99 -7.81 9.20
C ASP A 62 -12.94 -8.72 8.38
N ALA A 63 -13.06 -8.47 7.08
CA ALA A 63 -13.79 -9.34 6.15
C ALA A 63 -13.07 -10.65 5.81
N GLY A 64 -11.90 -10.90 6.41
CA GLY A 64 -11.11 -12.12 6.22
C GLY A 64 -10.02 -12.01 5.15
N GLY A 65 -9.67 -10.79 4.74
CA GLY A 65 -8.58 -10.50 3.80
C GLY A 65 -8.97 -10.60 2.33
N ILE A 66 -7.98 -10.59 1.46
CA ILE A 66 -8.12 -10.70 0.00
C ILE A 66 -7.79 -12.12 -0.44
N GLU A 67 -8.60 -12.69 -1.32
CA GLU A 67 -8.30 -13.99 -1.92
C GLU A 67 -7.56 -13.79 -3.26
N VAL A 68 -6.38 -14.39 -3.36
CA VAL A 68 -5.56 -14.39 -4.57
C VAL A 68 -5.14 -15.83 -4.88
N GLY A 69 -5.57 -16.35 -6.02
CA GLY A 69 -5.22 -17.70 -6.44
C GLY A 69 -5.68 -18.80 -5.45
N GLY A 70 -6.85 -18.64 -4.83
CA GLY A 70 -7.39 -19.59 -3.84
C GLY A 70 -6.76 -19.51 -2.45
N LYS A 71 -5.89 -18.53 -2.21
CA LYS A 71 -5.22 -18.29 -0.93
C LYS A 71 -5.60 -16.94 -0.34
N LYS A 72 -5.93 -16.90 0.94
CA LYS A 72 -6.27 -15.68 1.66
C LYS A 72 -5.03 -14.93 2.15
N TYR A 73 -5.06 -13.61 2.01
CA TYR A 73 -4.02 -12.70 2.43
C TYR A 73 -4.61 -11.59 3.27
N THR A 74 -3.93 -11.21 4.34
CA THR A 74 -4.19 -9.95 5.03
C THR A 74 -3.32 -8.84 4.44
N ILE A 75 -3.75 -7.58 4.58
CA ILE A 75 -2.95 -6.43 4.17
C ILE A 75 -2.24 -5.87 5.41
N GLN A 76 -0.96 -5.53 5.24
CA GLN A 76 -0.17 -4.80 6.22
C GLN A 76 0.29 -3.48 5.62
N LEU A 77 0.06 -2.37 6.33
CA LEU A 77 0.54 -1.05 5.93
C LEU A 77 1.91 -0.75 6.54
N PHE A 78 2.77 -0.15 5.72
CA PHE A 78 4.03 0.47 6.10
C PHE A 78 3.94 1.96 5.78
N ILE A 79 4.01 2.80 6.79
CA ILE A 79 3.71 4.23 6.67
C ILE A 79 4.98 5.03 6.89
N GLU A 80 5.32 5.89 5.92
CA GLU A 80 6.47 6.78 5.96
C GLU A 80 6.02 8.24 5.86
N ASP A 81 6.58 9.06 6.75
CA ASP A 81 6.43 10.51 6.71
C ASP A 81 7.45 11.12 5.75
N ASN A 82 7.01 11.89 4.78
CA ASN A 82 7.91 12.62 3.90
C ASN A 82 8.30 14.01 4.44
N ALA A 83 7.83 14.38 5.63
CA ALA A 83 8.10 15.64 6.32
C ALA A 83 7.84 16.89 5.46
N GLY A 84 6.93 16.80 4.49
CA GLY A 84 6.66 17.90 3.55
C GLY A 84 7.87 18.27 2.67
N LYS A 85 8.70 17.27 2.28
CA LYS A 85 9.89 17.49 1.45
C LYS A 85 9.95 16.53 0.27
N ALA A 86 10.37 17.05 -0.88
CA ALA A 86 10.43 16.30 -2.14
C ALA A 86 11.48 15.16 -2.11
N ASP A 87 12.65 15.43 -1.57
CA ASP A 87 13.74 14.47 -1.40
C ASP A 87 13.38 13.37 -0.40
N GLN A 88 12.72 13.71 0.69
CA GLN A 88 12.21 12.75 1.66
C GLN A 88 11.11 11.86 1.07
N SER A 89 10.27 12.40 0.18
CA SER A 89 9.28 11.60 -0.55
C SER A 89 9.90 10.54 -1.44
N ALA A 90 10.94 10.87 -2.19
CA ALA A 90 11.68 9.89 -2.98
C ALA A 90 12.35 8.84 -2.09
N SER A 91 12.97 9.29 -0.99
CA SER A 91 13.64 8.40 -0.02
C SER A 91 12.65 7.47 0.68
N ALA A 92 11.47 7.96 1.06
CA ALA A 92 10.40 7.17 1.66
C ALA A 92 9.88 6.09 0.69
N ALA A 93 9.62 6.45 -0.56
CA ALA A 93 9.24 5.48 -1.59
C ALA A 93 10.32 4.42 -1.81
N GLN A 94 11.59 4.83 -1.90
CA GLN A 94 12.72 3.90 -2.04
C GLN A 94 12.83 2.94 -0.85
N LYS A 95 12.69 3.45 0.39
CA LYS A 95 12.73 2.64 1.62
C LYS A 95 11.62 1.60 1.64
N LEU A 96 10.38 2.00 1.36
CA LEU A 96 9.23 1.10 1.29
C LEU A 96 9.45 -0.03 0.29
N ILE A 97 10.02 0.27 -0.87
CA ILE A 97 10.29 -0.71 -1.93
C ILE A 97 11.42 -1.65 -1.53
N THR A 98 12.57 -1.12 -1.08
CA THR A 98 13.80 -1.91 -0.95
C THR A 98 13.98 -2.55 0.42
N GLN A 99 13.42 -1.97 1.49
CA GLN A 99 13.58 -2.49 2.85
C GLN A 99 12.32 -3.22 3.30
N GLU A 100 11.14 -2.62 3.06
CA GLU A 100 9.86 -3.23 3.48
C GLU A 100 9.32 -4.23 2.46
N ASN A 101 9.77 -4.18 1.20
CA ASN A 101 9.32 -5.03 0.09
C ASN A 101 7.82 -4.91 -0.15
N VAL A 102 7.31 -3.67 -0.18
CA VAL A 102 5.90 -3.41 -0.50
C VAL A 102 5.61 -3.69 -1.97
N VAL A 103 4.39 -4.13 -2.28
CA VAL A 103 3.96 -4.43 -3.66
C VAL A 103 3.19 -3.28 -4.30
N ALA A 104 2.80 -2.27 -3.54
CA ALA A 104 2.14 -1.06 -4.01
C ALA A 104 2.35 0.09 -3.02
N ILE A 105 2.19 1.34 -3.47
CA ILE A 105 2.32 2.55 -2.66
C ILE A 105 1.08 3.43 -2.84
N ILE A 106 0.56 3.95 -1.74
CA ILE A 106 -0.49 4.98 -1.66
C ILE A 106 0.16 6.32 -1.31
N GLY A 107 -0.23 7.39 -2.00
CA GLY A 107 0.37 8.72 -1.81
C GLY A 107 1.69 8.90 -2.57
N PRO A 108 2.41 10.02 -2.32
CA PRO A 108 2.00 11.20 -1.53
C PRO A 108 0.84 11.98 -2.13
N ASN A 109 0.33 12.98 -1.39
CA ASN A 109 -0.84 13.74 -1.80
C ASN A 109 -0.48 14.90 -2.73
N ALA A 110 0.31 15.86 -2.28
CA ALA A 110 0.62 17.04 -3.07
C ALA A 110 1.62 16.73 -4.21
N SER A 111 1.41 17.34 -5.37
CA SER A 111 2.18 17.05 -6.61
C SER A 111 3.69 17.24 -6.44
N ARG A 112 4.12 18.23 -5.65
CA ARG A 112 5.55 18.48 -5.40
C ARG A 112 6.25 17.32 -4.66
N TYR A 113 5.49 16.49 -3.96
CA TYR A 113 5.95 15.30 -3.26
C TYR A 113 5.66 14.02 -4.06
N ALA A 114 4.52 13.99 -4.75
CA ALA A 114 4.11 12.84 -5.55
C ALA A 114 5.01 12.63 -6.78
N ILE A 115 5.45 13.70 -7.44
CA ILE A 115 6.31 13.58 -8.63
C ILE A 115 7.61 12.83 -8.34
N PRO A 116 8.45 13.21 -7.34
CA PRO A 116 9.68 12.47 -7.07
C PRO A 116 9.44 11.04 -6.57
N ALA A 117 8.42 10.78 -5.77
CA ALA A 117 8.05 9.41 -5.37
C ALA A 117 7.59 8.57 -6.57
N ALA A 118 6.86 9.18 -7.51
CA ALA A 118 6.40 8.55 -8.74
C ALA A 118 7.54 8.10 -9.66
N GLU A 119 8.64 8.86 -9.74
CA GLU A 119 9.83 8.46 -10.51
C GLU A 119 10.47 7.18 -9.94
N ILE A 120 10.54 7.08 -8.61
CA ILE A 120 11.05 5.89 -7.92
C ILE A 120 10.13 4.68 -8.16
N ALA A 121 8.82 4.86 -8.01
CA ALA A 121 7.84 3.80 -8.22
C ALA A 121 7.84 3.29 -9.67
N GLU A 122 7.85 4.20 -10.66
CA GLU A 122 7.91 3.85 -12.09
C GLU A 122 9.17 3.07 -12.44
N SER A 123 10.35 3.54 -12.01
CA SER A 123 11.62 2.87 -12.26
C SER A 123 11.72 1.49 -11.60
N SER A 124 11.09 1.34 -10.44
CA SER A 124 11.04 0.07 -9.69
C SER A 124 9.91 -0.86 -10.14
N LYS A 125 9.04 -0.41 -11.05
CA LYS A 125 7.85 -1.13 -11.53
C LYS A 125 6.88 -1.50 -10.37
N ILE A 126 6.77 -0.65 -9.38
CA ILE A 126 5.85 -0.79 -8.26
C ILE A 126 4.68 0.17 -8.47
N PRO A 127 3.43 -0.32 -8.47
CA PRO A 127 2.25 0.54 -8.58
C PRO A 127 2.21 1.60 -7.48
N LEU A 128 2.04 2.87 -7.89
CA LEU A 128 1.81 4.00 -6.99
C LEU A 128 0.51 4.70 -7.37
N ILE A 129 -0.38 4.90 -6.41
CA ILE A 129 -1.58 5.70 -6.59
C ILE A 129 -1.55 6.92 -5.68
N THR A 130 -1.64 8.11 -6.27
CA THR A 130 -1.75 9.35 -5.51
C THR A 130 -3.22 9.79 -5.42
N PRO A 131 -3.75 10.06 -4.22
CA PRO A 131 -5.14 10.46 -4.07
C PRO A 131 -5.41 11.91 -4.51
N TRP A 132 -4.43 12.81 -4.49
CA TRP A 132 -4.66 14.24 -4.63
C TRP A 132 -3.72 14.99 -5.58
N SER A 133 -2.75 14.34 -6.20
CA SER A 133 -1.79 14.99 -7.11
C SER A 133 -2.41 15.34 -8.46
N THR A 134 -2.74 16.60 -8.66
CA THR A 134 -3.44 17.12 -9.85
C THR A 134 -2.52 17.47 -11.02
N ASN A 135 -1.21 17.62 -10.78
CA ASN A 135 -0.25 17.96 -11.82
C ASN A 135 -0.08 16.82 -12.84
N PRO A 136 -0.23 17.07 -14.16
CA PRO A 136 -0.03 16.04 -15.18
C PRO A 136 1.30 15.29 -15.10
N LYS A 137 2.39 15.98 -14.72
CA LYS A 137 3.74 15.39 -14.60
C LYS A 137 3.82 14.22 -13.63
N THR A 138 2.87 14.07 -12.71
CA THR A 138 2.86 12.94 -11.79
C THR A 138 2.69 11.62 -12.53
N THR A 139 1.80 11.56 -13.52
CA THR A 139 1.47 10.34 -14.27
C THR A 139 1.98 10.34 -15.71
N LEU A 140 2.59 11.45 -16.17
CA LEU A 140 3.22 11.53 -17.48
C LEU A 140 4.74 11.51 -17.34
N ASP A 141 5.40 10.75 -18.20
CA ASP A 141 6.83 10.89 -18.44
C ASP A 141 7.07 12.16 -19.25
N THR A 142 7.77 13.11 -18.65
CA THR A 142 8.02 14.42 -19.26
C THR A 142 8.97 14.38 -20.46
N LYS A 143 9.74 13.30 -20.61
CA LYS A 143 10.68 13.13 -21.74
C LYS A 143 9.98 12.58 -22.98
N THR A 144 9.06 11.64 -22.79
CA THR A 144 8.37 10.96 -23.89
C THR A 144 6.97 11.49 -24.15
N GLY A 145 6.35 12.19 -23.18
CA GLY A 145 4.95 12.62 -23.22
C GLY A 145 3.94 11.48 -23.03
N LEU A 146 4.42 10.27 -22.77
CA LEU A 146 3.56 9.10 -22.57
C LEU A 146 3.18 8.93 -21.11
N SER A 147 2.09 8.23 -20.86
CA SER A 147 1.69 7.86 -19.50
C SER A 147 2.70 6.90 -18.88
N LYS A 148 3.05 7.14 -17.62
CA LYS A 148 3.77 6.18 -16.81
C LYS A 148 2.95 4.91 -16.64
N LYS A 149 3.59 3.75 -16.58
CA LYS A 149 2.94 2.44 -16.53
C LYS A 149 2.52 2.04 -15.12
N TYR A 150 3.24 2.52 -14.12
CA TYR A 150 3.08 2.12 -12.73
C TYR A 150 2.58 3.26 -11.84
N VAL A 151 2.27 4.45 -12.40
CA VAL A 151 1.83 5.59 -11.60
C VAL A 151 0.42 6.02 -11.99
N PHE A 152 -0.45 6.06 -11.01
CA PHE A 152 -1.88 6.34 -11.14
C PHE A 152 -2.30 7.51 -10.25
N ARG A 153 -3.47 8.10 -10.53
CA ARG A 153 -4.11 9.11 -9.69
C ARG A 153 -5.60 8.81 -9.51
N ALA A 154 -6.16 9.18 -8.35
CA ALA A 154 -7.58 9.08 -8.05
C ALA A 154 -8.30 10.43 -8.13
N CYS A 155 -7.69 11.46 -8.70
CA CYS A 155 -8.25 12.81 -8.82
C CYS A 155 -8.16 13.31 -10.26
N PHE A 156 -8.78 14.47 -10.53
CA PHE A 156 -8.68 15.20 -11.80
C PHE A 156 -7.27 15.80 -11.99
N ILE A 157 -7.03 16.39 -13.18
CA ILE A 157 -5.81 17.12 -13.50
C ILE A 157 -6.08 18.62 -13.58
N ASP A 158 -5.07 19.45 -13.30
CA ASP A 158 -5.17 20.91 -13.34
C ASP A 158 -5.77 21.46 -14.65
N PRO A 159 -5.37 20.99 -15.87
CA PRO A 159 -5.97 21.45 -17.12
C PRO A 159 -7.47 21.16 -17.26
N PHE A 160 -7.95 20.05 -16.68
CA PHE A 160 -9.38 19.74 -16.65
C PHE A 160 -10.13 20.72 -15.73
N GLN A 161 -9.62 20.93 -14.52
CA GLN A 161 -10.18 21.88 -13.56
C GLN A 161 -10.26 23.28 -14.13
N GLY A 162 -9.19 23.75 -14.76
CA GLY A 162 -9.16 25.09 -15.42
C GLY A 162 -10.24 25.24 -16.50
N ARG A 163 -10.44 24.20 -17.34
CA ARG A 163 -11.51 24.21 -18.35
C ARG A 163 -12.90 24.25 -17.73
N VAL A 164 -13.15 23.48 -16.68
CA VAL A 164 -14.45 23.46 -15.99
C VAL A 164 -14.77 24.83 -15.39
N VAL A 165 -13.80 25.44 -14.70
CA VAL A 165 -13.98 26.79 -14.10
C VAL A 165 -14.20 27.84 -15.17
N ALA A 166 -13.41 27.82 -16.26
CA ALA A 166 -13.58 28.76 -17.36
C ALA A 166 -14.96 28.63 -18.03
N LYS A 167 -15.41 27.40 -18.26
CA LYS A 167 -16.77 27.17 -18.81
C LYS A 167 -17.86 27.68 -17.88
N PHE A 168 -17.79 27.38 -16.60
CA PHE A 168 -18.76 27.86 -15.61
C PHE A 168 -18.81 29.40 -15.51
N ALA A 169 -17.68 30.08 -15.71
CA ALA A 169 -17.63 31.55 -15.68
C ALA A 169 -18.19 32.20 -16.97
N LEU A 170 -18.35 31.45 -18.07
CA LEU A 170 -18.82 31.96 -19.36
C LEU A 170 -20.30 31.64 -19.60
N ASP A 171 -20.89 30.67 -18.89
CA ASP A 171 -22.30 30.32 -18.89
C ASP A 171 -23.08 31.21 -17.90
#